data_304359cbbc51487f2a683effc0d605c8
#
_entry.id   304359cbbc51487f2a683effc0d605c8
#
_cell.length_a   1.000
_cell.length_b   1.000
_cell.length_c   1.000
_cell.angle_alpha   90.00
_cell.angle_beta   90.00
_cell.angle_gamma   90.00
#
_symmetry.space_group_name_H-M   'P 1'
#
loop_
_entity.id
_entity.type
_entity.pdbx_description
1 polymer ?
#
loop_
_entity_poly.entity_id
_entity_poly.type
_entity_poly.pdbx_seq_one_letter_code
_entity_poly.pdbx_strand_id
1 'polypeptide(L)'
;MLAKRFEDILHKLGMAGLEHPLFYHAPVGIRFEIGGEEPIYLDRRAAKLKTNPAYVQGALDRAAAIYRALPAVPDLLRIDGYPDEEPAESLLTVIRQRMGLPVPDEQLPAIELDEDGDTHAQVQFYWDLSGITFQPEQLLQEIILGDIGGWSGFVSSVYLTGPGPFLYHLYDDRGLDVLGSSRELLLPLYHQFHGWILEYNLEQIDRVFTADQPQRRKFTIDGRRFSSMAGF
;
A
#
# COMPACT_ATOMS: atom_id res chain seq x y z
N MET A 1 -16.52 -12.94 11.85
CA MET A 1 -16.29 -11.50 12.00
C MET A 1 -14.99 -11.15 11.29
N LEU A 2 -15.07 -10.28 10.28
CA LEU A 2 -13.94 -9.89 9.42
C LEU A 2 -12.94 -9.03 10.19
N ALA A 3 -13.44 -8.15 11.08
CA ALA A 3 -12.59 -7.35 11.95
C ALA A 3 -11.63 -8.22 12.78
N LYS A 4 -12.14 -9.27 13.42
CA LYS A 4 -11.31 -10.23 14.17
C LYS A 4 -10.26 -10.91 13.28
N ARG A 5 -10.65 -11.30 12.05
CA ARG A 5 -9.73 -11.89 11.09
C ARG A 5 -8.62 -10.92 10.71
N PHE A 6 -8.95 -9.64 10.53
CA PHE A 6 -7.99 -8.59 10.23
C PHE A 6 -6.99 -8.39 11.39
N GLU A 7 -7.48 -8.32 12.63
CA GLU A 7 -6.63 -8.27 13.83
C GLU A 7 -5.68 -9.47 13.92
N ASP A 8 -6.21 -10.69 13.71
CA ASP A 8 -5.39 -11.90 13.72
C ASP A 8 -4.28 -11.88 12.65
N ILE A 9 -4.51 -11.19 11.52
CA ILE A 9 -3.49 -10.97 10.49
C ILE A 9 -2.46 -9.97 10.98
N LEU A 10 -2.85 -8.83 11.56
CA LEU A 10 -1.91 -7.86 12.13
C LEU A 10 -0.98 -8.52 13.15
N HIS A 11 -1.52 -9.35 14.05
CA HIS A 11 -0.71 -10.09 15.00
C HIS A 11 0.30 -11.04 14.33
N LYS A 12 -0.08 -11.69 13.22
CA LYS A 12 0.83 -12.54 12.44
C LYS A 12 1.90 -11.75 11.71
N LEU A 13 1.63 -10.47 11.41
CA LEU A 13 2.62 -9.53 10.89
C LEU A 13 3.53 -8.96 11.99
N GLY A 14 3.31 -9.31 13.26
CA GLY A 14 4.06 -8.78 14.40
C GLY A 14 3.65 -7.37 14.82
N MET A 15 2.44 -6.94 14.41
CA MET A 15 1.91 -5.61 14.68
C MET A 15 0.84 -5.66 15.78
N ALA A 16 0.85 -4.69 16.69
CA ALA A 16 -0.18 -4.53 17.72
C ALA A 16 -1.42 -3.78 17.19
N GLY A 17 -1.26 -2.99 16.14
CA GLY A 17 -2.29 -2.17 15.52
C GLY A 17 -1.79 -1.53 14.22
N LEU A 18 -2.57 -0.62 13.67
CA LEU A 18 -2.21 0.17 12.51
C LEU A 18 -1.64 1.53 12.96
N GLU A 19 -0.35 1.57 13.25
CA GLU A 19 0.38 2.81 13.52
C GLU A 19 1.05 3.28 12.22
N HIS A 20 0.76 4.51 11.80
CA HIS A 20 1.34 5.09 10.59
C HIS A 20 2.65 5.82 10.85
N PRO A 21 3.62 5.74 9.94
CA PRO A 21 3.63 4.94 8.69
C PRO A 21 3.88 3.46 8.95
N LEU A 22 3.04 2.58 8.40
CA LEU A 22 3.00 1.14 8.70
C LEU A 22 4.33 0.42 8.53
N PHE A 23 5.10 0.81 7.51
CA PHE A 23 6.40 0.20 7.20
C PHE A 23 7.36 0.19 8.40
N TYR A 24 7.35 1.24 9.23
CA TYR A 24 8.28 1.34 10.37
C TYR A 24 7.86 0.51 11.59
N HIS A 25 6.60 0.07 11.62
CA HIS A 25 6.04 -0.70 12.72
C HIS A 25 5.94 -2.20 12.42
N ALA A 26 6.26 -2.61 11.19
CA ALA A 26 6.27 -4.00 10.78
C ALA A 26 7.71 -4.56 10.75
N PRO A 27 7.95 -5.78 11.28
CA PRO A 27 9.27 -6.44 11.22
C PRO A 27 9.75 -6.71 9.79
N VAL A 28 8.83 -6.99 8.87
CA VAL A 28 9.12 -7.27 7.47
C VAL A 28 8.17 -6.47 6.58
N GLY A 29 8.73 -5.59 5.78
CA GLY A 29 7.96 -4.77 4.85
C GLY A 29 8.82 -4.27 3.69
N ILE A 30 8.15 -3.86 2.62
CA ILE A 30 8.73 -3.15 1.48
C ILE A 30 7.91 -1.90 1.26
N ARG A 31 8.58 -0.75 1.19
CA ARG A 31 7.98 0.53 0.82
C ARG A 31 8.37 0.87 -0.59
N PHE A 32 7.37 1.03 -1.44
CA PHE A 32 7.54 1.34 -2.85
C PHE A 32 7.19 2.79 -3.14
N GLU A 33 7.94 3.39 -4.06
CA GLU A 33 7.59 4.64 -4.72
C GLU A 33 6.82 4.32 -6.01
N ILE A 34 5.53 4.64 -6.02
CA ILE A 34 4.68 4.41 -7.18
C ILE A 34 4.55 5.67 -8.06
N GLY A 35 4.79 6.84 -7.51
CA GLY A 35 4.90 8.08 -8.29
C GLY A 35 5.95 7.94 -9.39
N GLY A 36 5.62 8.32 -10.62
CA GLY A 36 6.52 8.23 -11.74
C GLY A 36 7.44 9.45 -11.88
N GLU A 37 8.26 9.46 -12.94
CA GLU A 37 9.12 10.61 -13.31
C GLU A 37 8.32 11.77 -13.91
N GLU A 38 7.09 11.50 -14.34
CA GLU A 38 6.19 12.51 -14.91
C GLU A 38 5.77 13.53 -13.84
N PRO A 39 5.61 14.80 -14.19
CA PRO A 39 5.14 15.80 -13.24
C PRO A 39 3.66 15.57 -12.89
N ILE A 40 3.31 15.76 -11.62
CA ILE A 40 1.93 15.58 -11.11
C ILE A 40 0.94 16.50 -11.84
N TYR A 41 1.36 17.73 -12.14
CA TYR A 41 0.53 18.74 -12.81
C TYR A 41 1.12 19.13 -14.16
N LEU A 42 0.25 19.30 -15.17
CA LEU A 42 0.64 19.73 -16.53
C LEU A 42 1.32 21.10 -16.55
N ASP A 43 0.86 22.02 -15.69
CA ASP A 43 1.47 23.34 -15.48
C ASP A 43 1.34 23.73 -14.01
N ARG A 44 2.47 23.77 -13.31
CA ARG A 44 2.55 24.16 -11.89
C ARG A 44 2.32 25.66 -11.67
N ARG A 45 2.37 26.50 -12.72
CA ARG A 45 2.19 27.96 -12.65
C ARG A 45 0.77 28.39 -13.02
N ALA A 46 -0.07 27.46 -13.47
CA ALA A 46 -1.46 27.75 -13.78
C ALA A 46 -2.23 28.17 -12.53
N ALA A 47 -3.12 29.14 -12.66
CA ALA A 47 -3.99 29.57 -11.56
C ALA A 47 -4.92 28.44 -11.06
N LYS A 48 -5.23 27.47 -11.92
CA LYS A 48 -5.92 26.23 -11.59
C LYS A 48 -5.04 25.06 -12.02
N LEU A 49 -4.59 24.28 -11.04
CA LEU A 49 -3.78 23.10 -11.31
C LEU A 49 -4.61 22.07 -12.08
N LYS A 50 -4.00 21.46 -13.07
CA LYS A 50 -4.59 20.37 -13.85
C LYS A 50 -3.68 19.17 -13.74
N THR A 51 -4.21 18.10 -13.17
CA THR A 51 -3.51 16.82 -13.01
C THR A 51 -3.04 16.28 -14.36
N ASN A 52 -1.83 15.75 -14.39
CA ASN A 52 -1.24 15.11 -15.55
C ASN A 52 -1.76 13.67 -15.67
N PRO A 53 -2.52 13.32 -16.71
CA PRO A 53 -3.04 11.95 -16.88
C PRO A 53 -1.92 10.91 -17.00
N ALA A 54 -0.75 11.26 -17.56
CA ALA A 54 0.36 10.33 -17.69
C ALA A 54 0.97 9.97 -16.33
N TYR A 55 1.03 10.95 -15.40
CA TYR A 55 1.43 10.68 -14.01
C TYR A 55 0.47 9.71 -13.32
N VAL A 56 -0.84 10.00 -13.38
CA VAL A 56 -1.87 9.13 -12.77
C VAL A 56 -1.80 7.72 -13.32
N GLN A 57 -1.68 7.59 -14.64
CA GLN A 57 -1.58 6.26 -15.27
C GLN A 57 -0.32 5.52 -14.84
N GLY A 58 0.83 6.21 -14.77
CA GLY A 58 2.09 5.61 -14.32
C GLY A 58 2.02 5.11 -12.87
N ALA A 59 1.44 5.91 -11.96
CA ALA A 59 1.23 5.51 -10.57
C ALA A 59 0.27 4.30 -10.47
N LEU A 60 -0.83 4.35 -11.21
CA LEU A 60 -1.79 3.24 -11.26
C LEU A 60 -1.16 1.94 -11.81
N ASP A 61 -0.38 2.03 -12.88
CA ASP A 61 0.29 0.87 -13.47
C ASP A 61 1.24 0.20 -12.49
N ARG A 62 2.02 0.99 -11.74
CA ARG A 62 2.93 0.47 -10.69
C ARG A 62 2.16 -0.15 -9.53
N ALA A 63 1.17 0.56 -8.97
CA ALA A 63 0.35 0.05 -7.87
C ALA A 63 -0.36 -1.26 -8.26
N ALA A 64 -0.95 -1.31 -9.47
CA ALA A 64 -1.61 -2.51 -9.99
C ALA A 64 -0.64 -3.65 -10.28
N ALA A 65 0.59 -3.36 -10.75
CA ALA A 65 1.60 -4.39 -10.98
C ALA A 65 2.02 -5.05 -9.66
N ILE A 66 2.24 -4.27 -8.61
CA ILE A 66 2.56 -4.77 -7.27
C ILE A 66 1.38 -5.58 -6.71
N TYR A 67 0.14 -5.07 -6.85
CA TYR A 67 -1.07 -5.78 -6.43
C TYR A 67 -1.19 -7.17 -7.09
N ARG A 68 -0.97 -7.28 -8.41
CA ARG A 68 -1.06 -8.55 -9.13
C ARG A 68 0.05 -9.55 -8.76
N ALA A 69 1.15 -9.07 -8.21
CA ALA A 69 2.28 -9.89 -7.76
C ALA A 69 2.23 -10.23 -6.26
N LEU A 70 1.17 -9.84 -5.54
CA LEU A 70 0.99 -10.20 -4.13
C LEU A 70 1.06 -11.71 -3.92
N PRO A 71 1.47 -12.18 -2.73
CA PRO A 71 1.61 -13.61 -2.42
C PRO A 71 0.34 -14.43 -2.64
N ALA A 72 -0.81 -13.78 -2.53
CA ALA A 72 -2.11 -14.37 -2.84
C ALA A 72 -3.08 -13.24 -3.27
N VAL A 73 -4.18 -13.63 -3.92
CA VAL A 73 -5.28 -12.69 -4.22
C VAL A 73 -5.89 -12.22 -2.91
N PRO A 74 -5.97 -10.90 -2.66
CA PRO A 74 -6.66 -10.39 -1.48
C PRO A 74 -8.13 -10.82 -1.43
N ASP A 75 -8.55 -11.28 -0.26
CA ASP A 75 -9.92 -11.72 0.00
C ASP A 75 -10.58 -10.95 1.16
N LEU A 76 -9.85 -10.02 1.77
CA LEU A 76 -10.35 -9.14 2.82
C LEU A 76 -9.92 -7.71 2.54
N LEU A 77 -10.89 -6.82 2.48
CA LEU A 77 -10.73 -5.37 2.37
C LEU A 77 -11.20 -4.72 3.66
N ARG A 78 -10.39 -3.81 4.20
CA ARG A 78 -10.79 -2.86 5.23
C ARG A 78 -10.63 -1.44 4.67
N ILE A 79 -11.63 -0.60 4.89
CA ILE A 79 -11.60 0.84 4.63
C ILE A 79 -11.94 1.56 5.94
N ASP A 80 -11.06 2.48 6.33
CA ASP A 80 -11.30 3.37 7.47
C ASP A 80 -11.77 4.72 6.94
N GLY A 81 -12.96 5.14 7.35
CA GLY A 81 -13.51 6.45 7.05
C GLY A 81 -13.34 7.39 8.23
N TYR A 82 -13.27 8.67 7.94
CA TYR A 82 -13.12 9.74 8.92
C TYR A 82 -14.34 10.65 8.86
N PRO A 83 -15.36 10.40 9.71
CA PRO A 83 -16.66 11.10 9.65
C PRO A 83 -16.58 12.61 9.84
N ASP A 84 -15.55 13.11 10.49
CA ASP A 84 -15.30 14.54 10.66
C ASP A 84 -14.90 15.23 9.35
N GLU A 85 -14.33 14.47 8.40
CA GLU A 85 -13.94 14.96 7.08
C GLU A 85 -14.99 14.64 6.02
N GLU A 86 -15.52 13.40 6.01
CA GLU A 86 -16.52 12.92 5.06
C GLU A 86 -17.54 12.03 5.77
N PRO A 87 -18.85 12.36 5.77
CA PRO A 87 -19.86 11.50 6.38
C PRO A 87 -19.82 10.07 5.87
N ALA A 88 -19.92 9.09 6.78
CA ALA A 88 -19.83 7.67 6.46
C ALA A 88 -20.77 7.22 5.33
N GLU A 89 -22.00 7.78 5.26
CA GLU A 89 -22.96 7.48 4.19
C GLU A 89 -22.51 8.00 2.82
N SER A 90 -21.86 9.18 2.79
CA SER A 90 -21.26 9.74 1.57
C SER A 90 -20.12 8.85 1.07
N LEU A 91 -19.22 8.46 1.97
CA LEU A 91 -18.13 7.53 1.67
C LEU A 91 -18.64 6.21 1.09
N LEU A 92 -19.62 5.57 1.75
CA LEU A 92 -20.22 4.31 1.26
C LEU A 92 -20.92 4.49 -0.09
N THR A 93 -21.50 5.65 -0.35
CA THR A 93 -22.12 5.98 -1.63
C THR A 93 -21.06 6.04 -2.74
N VAL A 94 -19.93 6.70 -2.49
CA VAL A 94 -18.78 6.77 -3.40
C VAL A 94 -18.21 5.38 -3.67
N ILE A 95 -17.94 4.60 -2.62
CA ILE A 95 -17.44 3.23 -2.71
C ILE A 95 -18.33 2.37 -3.62
N ARG A 96 -19.65 2.42 -3.40
CA ARG A 96 -20.61 1.68 -4.21
C ARG A 96 -20.66 2.14 -5.67
N GLN A 97 -20.70 3.45 -5.90
CA GLN A 97 -20.91 4.01 -7.23
C GLN A 97 -19.67 3.92 -8.12
N ARG A 98 -18.47 4.09 -7.54
CA ARG A 98 -17.22 4.16 -8.30
C ARG A 98 -16.43 2.87 -8.28
N MET A 99 -16.48 2.11 -7.19
CA MET A 99 -15.72 0.86 -7.04
C MET A 99 -16.57 -0.38 -7.23
N GLY A 100 -17.91 -0.22 -7.32
CA GLY A 100 -18.84 -1.34 -7.48
C GLY A 100 -18.92 -2.28 -6.28
N LEU A 101 -18.39 -1.88 -5.13
CA LEU A 101 -18.47 -2.69 -3.92
C LEU A 101 -19.90 -2.64 -3.33
N PRO A 102 -20.41 -3.76 -2.82
CA PRO A 102 -21.69 -3.81 -2.14
C PRO A 102 -21.65 -3.07 -0.79
N VAL A 103 -22.75 -3.14 -0.03
CA VAL A 103 -22.73 -2.76 1.38
C VAL A 103 -21.67 -3.59 2.12
N PRO A 104 -20.92 -3.00 3.06
CA PRO A 104 -19.92 -3.76 3.83
C PRO A 104 -20.54 -4.92 4.59
N ASP A 105 -19.83 -6.05 4.64
CA ASP A 105 -20.26 -7.24 5.39
C ASP A 105 -20.17 -7.04 6.90
N GLU A 106 -19.28 -6.15 7.35
CA GLU A 106 -19.13 -5.79 8.75
C GLU A 106 -18.72 -4.31 8.85
N GLN A 107 -19.36 -3.60 9.79
CA GLN A 107 -19.03 -2.23 10.16
C GLN A 107 -18.88 -2.14 11.66
N LEU A 108 -17.79 -1.57 12.13
CA LEU A 108 -17.60 -1.28 13.55
C LEU A 108 -18.14 0.12 13.88
N PRO A 109 -18.61 0.32 15.12
CA PRO A 109 -18.95 1.65 15.62
C PRO A 109 -17.77 2.62 15.47
N ALA A 110 -18.08 3.90 15.28
CA ALA A 110 -17.04 4.92 15.29
C ALA A 110 -16.29 4.92 16.63
N ILE A 111 -14.98 5.03 16.54
CA ILE A 111 -14.06 5.18 17.66
C ILE A 111 -13.39 6.55 17.57
N GLU A 112 -13.05 7.12 18.71
CA GLU A 112 -12.24 8.33 18.78
C GLU A 112 -10.76 7.91 18.83
N LEU A 113 -9.95 8.45 17.93
CA LEU A 113 -8.51 8.31 17.92
C LEU A 113 -7.90 9.62 18.35
N ASP A 114 -6.90 9.55 19.22
CA ASP A 114 -6.11 10.69 19.64
C ASP A 114 -4.75 10.60 18.93
N GLU A 115 -4.58 11.44 17.91
CA GLU A 115 -3.34 11.52 17.13
C GLU A 115 -2.77 12.93 17.22
N ASP A 116 -1.52 13.05 17.70
CA ASP A 116 -0.79 14.32 17.83
C ASP A 116 -1.53 15.42 18.61
N GLY A 117 -2.45 15.04 19.53
CA GLY A 117 -3.26 15.95 20.34
C GLY A 117 -4.56 16.41 19.70
N ASP A 118 -4.89 15.90 18.53
CA ASP A 118 -6.19 16.08 17.87
C ASP A 118 -6.98 14.77 17.94
N THR A 119 -8.28 14.88 18.28
CA THR A 119 -9.19 13.73 18.36
C THR A 119 -9.97 13.62 17.06
N HIS A 120 -9.86 12.50 16.38
CA HIS A 120 -10.58 12.21 15.14
C HIS A 120 -11.50 11.00 15.32
N ALA A 121 -12.72 11.10 14.77
CA ALA A 121 -13.60 9.96 14.68
C ALA A 121 -13.17 9.04 13.53
N GLN A 122 -13.09 7.74 13.77
CA GLN A 122 -12.81 6.72 12.75
C GLN A 122 -13.92 5.68 12.74
N VAL A 123 -14.42 5.33 11.57
CA VAL A 123 -15.34 4.22 11.33
C VAL A 123 -14.67 3.19 10.43
N GLN A 124 -14.86 1.91 10.74
CA GLN A 124 -14.19 0.81 10.02
C GLN A 124 -15.21 -0.02 9.27
N PHE A 125 -14.96 -0.22 7.98
CA PHE A 125 -15.78 -1.03 7.09
C PHE A 125 -14.98 -2.22 6.57
N TYR A 126 -15.62 -3.39 6.51
CA TYR A 126 -14.97 -4.64 6.07
C TYR A 126 -15.79 -5.34 4.99
N TRP A 127 -15.12 -5.88 3.99
CA TRP A 127 -15.70 -6.71 2.93
C TRP A 127 -14.95 -8.03 2.81
N ASP A 128 -15.71 -9.13 2.68
CA ASP A 128 -15.22 -10.40 2.19
C ASP A 128 -15.24 -10.36 0.66
N LEU A 129 -14.06 -10.31 0.05
CA LEU A 129 -13.92 -10.22 -1.40
C LEU A 129 -14.04 -11.57 -2.11
N SER A 130 -14.08 -12.70 -1.37
CA SER A 130 -14.04 -14.05 -1.95
C SER A 130 -15.24 -14.37 -2.84
N GLY A 131 -16.37 -13.71 -2.65
CA GLY A 131 -17.60 -13.87 -3.43
C GLY A 131 -17.96 -12.67 -4.33
N ILE A 132 -17.09 -11.68 -4.41
CA ILE A 132 -17.37 -10.41 -5.11
C ILE A 132 -16.51 -10.31 -6.37
N THR A 133 -17.10 -9.87 -7.49
CA THR A 133 -16.32 -9.42 -8.64
C THR A 133 -15.75 -8.04 -8.33
N PHE A 134 -14.53 -8.02 -7.81
CA PHE A 134 -13.83 -6.81 -7.42
C PHE A 134 -12.84 -6.38 -8.51
N GLN A 135 -12.84 -5.09 -8.83
CA GLN A 135 -11.91 -4.48 -9.78
C GLN A 135 -10.92 -3.59 -9.01
N PRO A 136 -9.76 -4.12 -8.62
CA PRO A 136 -8.82 -3.40 -7.77
C PRO A 136 -8.33 -2.10 -8.40
N GLU A 137 -8.17 -2.04 -9.72
CA GLU A 137 -7.71 -0.86 -10.42
C GLU A 137 -8.61 0.37 -10.18
N GLN A 138 -9.91 0.18 -10.03
CA GLN A 138 -10.83 1.29 -9.71
C GLN A 138 -10.56 1.84 -8.30
N LEU A 139 -10.39 0.96 -7.31
CA LEU A 139 -10.04 1.37 -5.95
C LEU A 139 -8.68 2.08 -5.91
N LEU A 140 -7.66 1.49 -6.56
CA LEU A 140 -6.32 2.08 -6.59
C LEU A 140 -6.34 3.47 -7.26
N GLN A 141 -7.10 3.64 -8.33
CA GLN A 141 -7.26 4.92 -9.00
C GLN A 141 -7.91 5.98 -8.10
N GLU A 142 -8.94 5.61 -7.32
CA GLU A 142 -9.60 6.54 -6.41
C GLU A 142 -8.67 7.01 -5.29
N ILE A 143 -7.82 6.12 -4.74
CA ILE A 143 -6.81 6.48 -3.75
C ILE A 143 -5.79 7.47 -4.35
N ILE A 144 -5.24 7.16 -5.53
CA ILE A 144 -4.26 8.01 -6.23
C ILE A 144 -4.85 9.40 -6.52
N LEU A 145 -6.09 9.46 -6.99
CA LEU A 145 -6.76 10.74 -7.32
C LEU A 145 -7.15 11.53 -6.07
N GLY A 146 -7.38 10.87 -4.95
CA GLY A 146 -7.77 11.50 -3.69
C GLY A 146 -6.73 12.49 -3.18
N ASP A 147 -5.44 12.19 -3.33
CA ASP A 147 -4.35 13.02 -2.82
C ASP A 147 -3.96 14.18 -3.77
N ILE A 148 -4.00 13.99 -5.07
CA ILE A 148 -3.45 14.96 -6.03
C ILE A 148 -4.42 16.09 -6.46
N GLY A 149 -5.50 16.22 -5.74
CA GLY A 149 -6.41 17.36 -5.85
C GLY A 149 -7.16 17.45 -7.18
N GLY A 150 -8.40 17.51 -7.10
CA GLY A 150 -9.34 17.59 -8.20
C GLY A 150 -10.48 16.67 -8.01
N TRP A 151 -10.37 15.76 -7.06
CA TRP A 151 -11.48 14.97 -6.63
C TRP A 151 -11.53 14.91 -5.09
N SER A 152 -12.63 15.37 -4.55
CA SER A 152 -12.96 15.27 -3.13
C SER A 152 -13.98 14.16 -2.93
N GLY A 153 -13.84 13.36 -1.89
CA GLY A 153 -14.85 12.40 -1.51
C GLY A 153 -14.38 10.96 -1.30
N PHE A 154 -13.07 10.70 -1.36
CA PHE A 154 -12.51 9.44 -0.89
C PHE A 154 -11.40 9.70 0.12
N VAL A 155 -11.78 10.32 1.24
CA VAL A 155 -10.88 10.50 2.38
C VAL A 155 -10.98 9.25 3.24
N SER A 156 -9.99 8.36 3.09
CA SER A 156 -10.02 7.06 3.77
C SER A 156 -8.65 6.40 3.74
N SER A 157 -8.42 5.49 4.67
CA SER A 157 -7.29 4.56 4.63
C SER A 157 -7.76 3.18 4.17
N VAL A 158 -7.02 2.56 3.25
CA VAL A 158 -7.41 1.31 2.59
C VAL A 158 -6.39 0.23 2.83
N TYR A 159 -6.86 -0.94 3.26
CA TYR A 159 -6.02 -2.09 3.57
C TYR A 159 -6.57 -3.34 2.90
N LEU A 160 -5.72 -4.01 2.13
CA LEU A 160 -6.05 -5.27 1.47
C LEU A 160 -5.16 -6.38 2.00
N THR A 161 -5.76 -7.52 2.32
CA THR A 161 -5.07 -8.70 2.81
C THR A 161 -5.74 -9.98 2.32
N GLY A 162 -5.09 -11.14 2.53
CA GLY A 162 -5.62 -12.40 2.01
C GLY A 162 -4.98 -13.62 2.66
N PRO A 163 -5.14 -14.80 2.04
CA PRO A 163 -4.48 -16.01 2.47
C PRO A 163 -2.96 -15.86 2.45
N GLY A 164 -2.32 -16.22 3.57
CA GLY A 164 -0.91 -15.90 3.79
C GLY A 164 -0.79 -14.48 4.36
N PRO A 165 -0.28 -14.32 5.59
CA PRO A 165 -0.35 -13.02 6.27
C PRO A 165 0.51 -11.98 5.54
N PHE A 166 -0.13 -11.11 4.80
CA PHE A 166 0.43 -9.92 4.18
C PHE A 166 -0.57 -8.77 4.32
N LEU A 167 -0.11 -7.54 4.19
CA LEU A 167 -0.92 -6.33 4.12
C LEU A 167 -0.43 -5.46 2.98
N TYR A 168 -1.34 -5.08 2.08
CA TYR A 168 -1.12 -4.11 1.02
C TYR A 168 -1.83 -2.82 1.40
N HIS A 169 -1.09 -1.71 1.45
CA HIS A 169 -1.58 -0.40 1.81
C HIS A 169 -1.04 0.65 0.84
N LEU A 170 -1.87 1.02 -0.12
CA LEU A 170 -1.67 2.20 -0.95
C LEU A 170 -2.24 3.40 -0.19
N TYR A 171 -1.40 4.39 0.14
CA TYR A 171 -1.81 5.49 1.00
C TYR A 171 -1.95 6.83 0.27
N ASP A 172 -1.24 7.02 -0.84
CA ASP A 172 -1.32 8.23 -1.67
C ASP A 172 -0.91 7.94 -3.13
N ASP A 173 -0.73 8.99 -3.93
CA ASP A 173 -0.28 8.90 -5.33
C ASP A 173 1.20 8.54 -5.49
N ARG A 174 1.99 8.56 -4.41
CA ARG A 174 3.44 8.35 -4.43
C ARG A 174 3.88 7.07 -3.74
N GLY A 175 3.15 6.60 -2.74
CA GLY A 175 3.65 5.61 -1.82
C GLY A 175 2.72 4.44 -1.54
N LEU A 176 3.36 3.27 -1.37
CA LEU A 176 2.70 2.00 -1.12
C LEU A 176 3.56 1.12 -0.21
N ASP A 177 2.96 0.61 0.86
CA ASP A 177 3.58 -0.36 1.75
C ASP A 177 3.03 -1.77 1.47
N VAL A 178 3.92 -2.77 1.37
CA VAL A 178 3.55 -4.18 1.44
C VAL A 178 4.27 -4.81 2.61
N LEU A 179 3.50 -5.29 3.59
CA LEU A 179 4.01 -5.95 4.79
C LEU A 179 3.78 -7.45 4.69
N GLY A 180 4.66 -8.25 5.28
CA GLY A 180 4.56 -9.71 5.26
C GLY A 180 4.99 -10.33 6.58
N SER A 181 4.46 -11.53 6.86
CA SER A 181 4.82 -12.29 8.06
C SER A 181 6.23 -12.87 8.02
N SER A 182 6.84 -12.93 6.83
CA SER A 182 8.23 -13.36 6.66
C SER A 182 8.87 -12.73 5.42
N ARG A 183 10.19 -12.70 5.42
CA ARG A 183 10.99 -12.27 4.29
C ARG A 183 10.71 -13.10 3.03
N GLU A 184 10.63 -14.41 3.18
CA GLU A 184 10.43 -15.36 2.08
C GLU A 184 9.13 -15.09 1.34
N LEU A 185 8.09 -14.66 2.07
CA LEU A 185 6.79 -14.33 1.51
C LEU A 185 6.87 -13.13 0.54
N LEU A 186 7.68 -12.14 0.86
CA LEU A 186 7.83 -10.91 0.07
C LEU A 186 9.04 -10.94 -0.88
N LEU A 187 9.91 -11.97 -0.82
CA LEU A 187 11.11 -12.06 -1.64
C LEU A 187 10.85 -11.95 -3.16
N PRO A 188 9.78 -12.53 -3.72
CA PRO A 188 9.44 -12.33 -5.13
C PRO A 188 9.15 -10.86 -5.47
N LEU A 189 8.39 -10.15 -4.63
CA LEU A 189 8.11 -8.72 -4.80
C LEU A 189 9.38 -7.88 -4.73
N TYR A 190 10.24 -8.15 -3.72
CA TYR A 190 11.53 -7.47 -3.57
C TYR A 190 12.39 -7.59 -4.84
N HIS A 191 12.52 -8.80 -5.41
CA HIS A 191 13.32 -8.97 -6.62
C HIS A 191 12.70 -8.36 -7.86
N GLN A 192 11.38 -8.52 -8.03
CA GLN A 192 10.68 -8.06 -9.22
C GLN A 192 10.61 -6.53 -9.30
N PHE A 193 10.40 -5.87 -8.17
CA PHE A 193 10.16 -4.43 -8.10
C PHE A 193 11.25 -3.67 -7.34
N HIS A 194 12.45 -4.22 -7.23
CA HIS A 194 13.56 -3.59 -6.50
C HIS A 194 13.83 -2.15 -6.96
N GLY A 195 13.71 -1.87 -8.25
CA GLY A 195 13.90 -0.53 -8.81
C GLY A 195 12.77 0.47 -8.48
N TRP A 196 11.70 0.03 -7.81
CA TRP A 196 10.60 0.89 -7.34
C TRP A 196 10.59 1.04 -5.82
N ILE A 197 11.55 0.44 -5.12
CA ILE A 197 11.70 0.64 -3.68
C ILE A 197 12.06 2.10 -3.43
N LEU A 198 11.37 2.74 -2.46
CA LEU A 198 11.65 4.11 -2.10
C LEU A 198 13.12 4.26 -1.67
N GLU A 199 13.87 5.12 -2.36
CA GLU A 199 15.31 5.28 -2.19
C GLU A 199 15.71 5.52 -0.73
N TYR A 200 14.93 6.32 -0.02
CA TYR A 200 15.15 6.61 1.40
C TYR A 200 15.18 5.35 2.29
N ASN A 201 14.41 4.32 1.95
CA ASN A 201 14.31 3.08 2.74
C ASN A 201 15.10 1.91 2.13
N LEU A 202 15.73 2.09 0.97
CA LEU A 202 16.36 1.02 0.19
C LEU A 202 17.41 0.25 1.02
N GLU A 203 18.32 0.95 1.70
CA GLU A 203 19.37 0.29 2.49
C GLU A 203 18.79 -0.55 3.65
N GLN A 204 17.74 -0.05 4.31
CA GLN A 204 17.06 -0.77 5.38
C GLN A 204 16.38 -2.04 4.86
N ILE A 205 15.70 -1.93 3.71
CA ILE A 205 15.00 -3.05 3.06
C ILE A 205 16.01 -4.07 2.56
N ASP A 206 17.07 -3.65 1.88
CA ASP A 206 18.12 -4.52 1.38
C ASP A 206 18.76 -5.35 2.51
N ARG A 207 19.01 -4.76 3.68
CA ARG A 207 19.52 -5.51 4.84
C ARG A 207 18.60 -6.67 5.23
N VAL A 208 17.27 -6.46 5.20
CA VAL A 208 16.31 -7.51 5.52
C VAL A 208 16.33 -8.62 4.47
N PHE A 209 16.35 -8.25 3.18
CA PHE A 209 16.16 -9.20 2.09
C PHE A 209 17.46 -9.87 1.59
N THR A 210 18.64 -9.34 1.93
CA THR A 210 19.94 -9.90 1.52
C THR A 210 20.75 -10.54 2.65
N ALA A 211 20.24 -10.54 3.90
CA ALA A 211 20.98 -10.96 5.09
C ALA A 211 21.66 -12.35 4.99
N ASP A 212 21.07 -13.30 4.21
CA ASP A 212 21.61 -14.66 4.03
C ASP A 212 22.26 -14.88 2.65
N GLN A 213 22.36 -13.86 1.82
CA GLN A 213 23.09 -14.00 0.56
C GLN A 213 24.59 -13.88 0.85
N PRO A 214 25.45 -14.87 0.46
CA PRO A 214 26.88 -14.72 0.60
C PRO A 214 27.29 -13.44 -0.14
N GLN A 215 27.93 -12.52 0.59
CA GLN A 215 28.39 -11.25 0.02
C GLN A 215 29.19 -11.56 -1.25
N ARG A 216 28.69 -11.17 -2.41
CA ARG A 216 29.46 -11.18 -3.65
C ARG A 216 30.60 -10.19 -3.45
N ARG A 217 31.77 -10.69 -3.02
CA ARG A 217 32.99 -9.88 -2.95
C ARG A 217 33.31 -9.43 -4.35
N LYS A 218 33.16 -8.17 -4.64
CA LYS A 218 33.67 -7.55 -5.87
C LYS A 218 35.16 -7.39 -5.71
N PHE A 219 35.93 -8.24 -6.37
CA PHE A 219 37.35 -8.08 -6.46
C PHE A 219 37.70 -7.25 -7.72
N THR A 220 38.50 -6.23 -7.54
CA THR A 220 39.08 -5.49 -8.65
C THR A 220 40.54 -5.94 -8.79
N ILE A 221 40.88 -6.60 -9.87
CA ILE A 221 42.24 -6.91 -10.25
C ILE A 221 42.51 -6.14 -11.54
N ASP A 222 43.56 -5.32 -11.53
CA ASP A 222 44.04 -4.53 -12.69
C ASP A 222 42.96 -3.71 -13.42
N GLY A 223 42.07 -3.01 -12.64
CA GLY A 223 41.07 -2.12 -13.21
C GLY A 223 39.89 -2.82 -13.89
N ARG A 224 39.78 -4.13 -13.85
CA ARG A 224 38.65 -4.91 -14.37
C ARG A 224 37.83 -5.49 -13.22
N ARG A 225 36.50 -5.31 -13.28
CA ARG A 225 35.56 -5.90 -12.31
C ARG A 225 35.17 -7.31 -12.70
N PHE A 226 35.40 -8.27 -11.82
CA PHE A 226 34.94 -9.65 -11.95
C PHE A 226 34.01 -9.98 -10.76
N SER A 227 32.91 -10.71 -11.04
CA SER A 227 32.09 -11.32 -9.99
C SER A 227 32.35 -12.82 -9.96
N SER A 228 32.80 -13.36 -8.83
CA SER A 228 32.87 -14.81 -8.63
C SER A 228 31.80 -15.27 -7.67
N MET A 229 31.10 -16.34 -8.00
CA MET A 229 30.33 -17.12 -7.04
C MET A 229 31.30 -17.99 -6.27
N ALA A 230 31.43 -17.84 -4.97
CA ALA A 230 32.01 -18.82 -4.09
C ALA A 230 30.98 -19.93 -3.86
N GLY A 231 31.11 -21.02 -4.60
CA GLY A 231 30.48 -22.27 -4.24
C GLY A 231 31.45 -23.07 -3.36
N PHE A 232 30.93 -23.52 -2.21
CA PHE A 232 31.15 -24.85 -1.62
C PHE A 232 30.14 -25.01 -0.51
#